data_b4cbd114522f8b43f18da9c0c7a777e8
#
_entry.id   b4cbd114522f8b43f18da9c0c7a777e8
#
_cell.length_a   1.000
_cell.length_b   1.000
_cell.length_c   1.000
_cell.angle_alpha   90.00
_cell.angle_beta   90.00
_cell.angle_gamma   90.00
#
_symmetry.space_group_name_H-M   'P 1'
#
loop_
_entity.id
_entity.type
_entity.pdbx_description
1 polymer ?
#
loop_
_entity_poly.entity_id
_entity_poly.type
_entity_poly.pdbx_seq_one_letter_code
_entity_poly.pdbx_strand_id
1 'polypeptide(L)'
;RLNIDKRYITLAPVASIVGLAFRLYAPDGLVGDKKDIGISVALIPRDTPGMELGARHLPLNVPFHNGPVRGKDVFVPLDTLVGGVEMAGNGWRMLIELLAVGRAITLPSCSSGGVKLCSLTTGAYSRIRKQFNLPIGRFEGVEAAMCRLAAHTYSTSALSRMTATAVDLGQKPSVPSAIAKYHATEMGRQVITDAMDVHGGKGIIMGPRNYLGRGWQGAPIWITVEGANILTRSMMIFGQGAIRCHPYVLKEMQAARMEDRQKGLEEFDKQLFGHIGYSIGNAVRSMVLGLSFARFAAVPTDRKTARYYRKLTRYSAALAFASDIAMLMLGGKLKHKERISGRLGDVLSQLYICSAMLKRFEIQGRPAADQPILAWAFHDAIYKIQSALGLVVDNFPDRYIRVLLRTFIFPLGRHERQPGDRLGHKVAQLLMHPSETRKRLTDGIFVSDKASNAVGLLELTLPRVIATEPLERRLHKAEVAGELDALSMQEQLQQAVEKSIITADDAKELEAVRAMVSEIIKVDEFESSYLRMGSSGDPLQVTDQAA
;
A
#
# COMPACT_ATOMS: atom_id res chain seq x y z
N ARG A 1 17.45 -35.70 10.67
CA ARG A 1 16.74 -36.05 9.44
C ARG A 1 15.46 -35.25 9.31
N LEU A 2 15.17 -34.74 8.08
CA LEU A 2 14.05 -33.86 7.80
C LEU A 2 13.05 -34.52 6.86
N ASN A 3 11.76 -34.32 7.14
CA ASN A 3 10.66 -34.62 6.25
C ASN A 3 10.01 -33.29 5.86
N ILE A 4 9.97 -32.98 4.56
CA ILE A 4 9.67 -31.65 4.03
C ILE A 4 8.57 -31.80 2.97
N ASP A 5 7.47 -31.07 3.13
CA ASP A 5 6.46 -30.83 2.09
C ASP A 5 5.96 -29.40 2.20
N LYS A 6 6.68 -28.49 1.60
CA LYS A 6 6.35 -27.07 1.58
C LYS A 6 5.94 -26.61 0.20
N ARG A 7 4.99 -25.68 0.13
CA ARG A 7 4.42 -25.11 -1.09
C ARG A 7 4.57 -23.61 -1.08
N TYR A 8 4.51 -23.03 -2.25
CA TYR A 8 4.52 -21.56 -2.42
C TYR A 8 5.78 -20.87 -1.90
N ILE A 9 6.93 -21.53 -2.00
CA ILE A 9 8.17 -20.98 -1.45
C ILE A 9 8.81 -20.04 -2.47
N THR A 10 8.86 -18.77 -2.12
CA THR A 10 9.49 -17.73 -2.94
C THR A 10 10.97 -18.02 -3.12
N LEU A 11 11.44 -17.90 -4.35
CA LEU A 11 12.81 -18.14 -4.83
C LEU A 11 13.29 -19.60 -4.71
N ALA A 12 12.56 -20.55 -4.14
CA ALA A 12 12.99 -21.94 -4.04
C ALA A 12 13.45 -22.54 -5.39
N PRO A 13 12.79 -22.28 -6.55
CA PRO A 13 13.24 -22.83 -7.83
C PRO A 13 14.65 -22.41 -8.25
N VAL A 14 15.16 -21.28 -7.76
CA VAL A 14 16.45 -20.68 -8.15
C VAL A 14 17.44 -20.53 -7.00
N ALA A 15 17.01 -20.82 -5.76
CA ALA A 15 17.85 -20.68 -4.57
C ALA A 15 19.01 -21.68 -4.59
N SER A 16 20.21 -21.25 -4.22
CA SER A 16 21.37 -22.11 -3.96
C SER A 16 21.41 -22.62 -2.51
N ILE A 17 20.83 -21.85 -1.58
CA ILE A 17 20.67 -22.20 -0.17
C ILE A 17 19.21 -21.96 0.23
N VAL A 18 18.63 -22.94 0.93
CA VAL A 18 17.25 -22.88 1.42
C VAL A 18 17.25 -22.64 2.91
N GLY A 19 16.71 -21.51 3.37
CA GLY A 19 16.39 -21.24 4.76
C GLY A 19 15.11 -22.01 5.16
N LEU A 20 15.23 -23.06 5.91
CA LEU A 20 14.13 -23.95 6.29
C LEU A 20 13.78 -23.80 7.77
N ALA A 21 12.53 -23.47 8.07
CA ALA A 21 11.98 -23.55 9.41
C ALA A 21 11.23 -24.86 9.58
N PHE A 22 11.50 -25.59 10.67
CA PHE A 22 10.91 -26.89 10.99
C PHE A 22 10.79 -27.09 12.50
N ARG A 23 9.94 -28.03 12.90
CA ARG A 23 9.85 -28.44 14.31
C ARG A 23 10.87 -29.52 14.57
N LEU A 24 11.77 -29.27 15.52
CA LEU A 24 12.87 -30.15 15.87
C LEU A 24 12.46 -31.04 17.05
N TYR A 25 12.67 -32.35 16.90
CA TYR A 25 12.55 -33.35 17.96
C TYR A 25 13.91 -33.98 18.21
N ALA A 26 14.30 -34.13 19.45
CA ALA A 26 15.55 -34.77 19.87
C ALA A 26 15.26 -35.86 20.92
N PRO A 27 14.71 -37.02 20.52
CA PRO A 27 14.37 -38.09 21.43
C PRO A 27 15.61 -38.69 22.14
N ASP A 28 16.77 -38.58 21.48
CA ASP A 28 18.04 -39.14 21.94
C ASP A 28 18.88 -38.19 22.82
N GLY A 29 18.34 -37.06 23.22
CA GLY A 29 19.02 -36.08 24.08
C GLY A 29 20.16 -35.30 23.42
N LEU A 30 20.34 -35.39 22.08
CA LEU A 30 21.43 -34.71 21.34
C LEU A 30 21.38 -33.17 21.41
N VAL A 31 20.22 -32.61 21.71
CA VAL A 31 19.98 -31.17 21.73
C VAL A 31 19.37 -30.72 23.06
N GLY A 32 19.70 -31.42 24.16
CA GLY A 32 19.20 -31.16 25.50
C GLY A 32 18.13 -32.12 25.98
N ASP A 33 17.66 -31.96 27.22
CA ASP A 33 16.77 -32.91 27.93
C ASP A 33 15.33 -32.97 27.42
N LYS A 34 14.92 -32.00 26.58
CA LYS A 34 13.57 -31.94 26.05
C LYS A 34 13.45 -32.77 24.77
N LYS A 35 12.45 -33.62 24.67
CA LYS A 35 12.15 -34.36 23.41
C LYS A 35 11.66 -33.45 22.29
N ASP A 36 10.82 -32.47 22.59
CA ASP A 36 10.33 -31.45 21.64
C ASP A 36 11.08 -30.16 21.90
N ILE A 37 12.02 -29.86 21.02
CA ILE A 37 12.86 -28.68 21.11
C ILE A 37 12.11 -27.43 20.61
N GLY A 38 11.15 -27.62 19.69
CA GLY A 38 10.39 -26.53 19.09
C GLY A 38 10.86 -26.14 17.70
N ILE A 39 10.43 -24.94 17.25
CA ILE A 39 10.76 -24.45 15.91
C ILE A 39 12.22 -24.03 15.85
N SER A 40 12.95 -24.61 14.90
CA SER A 40 14.35 -24.31 14.59
C SER A 40 14.49 -23.90 13.13
N VAL A 41 15.58 -23.23 12.79
CA VAL A 41 15.88 -22.79 11.42
C VAL A 41 17.24 -23.35 11.00
N ALA A 42 17.33 -23.90 9.80
CA ALA A 42 18.58 -24.33 9.19
C ALA A 42 18.79 -23.73 7.81
N LEU A 43 20.05 -23.58 7.42
CA LEU A 43 20.47 -23.22 6.07
C LEU A 43 20.94 -24.49 5.36
N ILE A 44 20.19 -24.90 4.34
CA ILE A 44 20.38 -26.18 3.67
C ILE A 44 20.80 -25.94 2.22
N PRO A 45 21.96 -26.46 1.78
CA PRO A 45 22.37 -26.39 0.38
C PRO A 45 21.34 -27.04 -0.56
N ARG A 46 21.17 -26.48 -1.74
CA ARG A 46 20.21 -26.93 -2.75
C ARG A 46 20.38 -28.38 -3.15
N ASP A 47 21.64 -28.80 -3.26
CA ASP A 47 22.10 -30.11 -3.73
C ASP A 47 22.13 -31.16 -2.62
N THR A 48 21.61 -30.87 -1.42
CA THR A 48 21.51 -31.84 -0.33
C THR A 48 20.74 -33.10 -0.80
N PRO A 49 21.34 -34.29 -0.68
CA PRO A 49 20.70 -35.52 -1.12
C PRO A 49 19.31 -35.74 -0.51
N GLY A 50 18.32 -36.06 -1.35
CA GLY A 50 16.93 -36.28 -0.94
C GLY A 50 16.07 -35.01 -0.91
N MET A 51 16.62 -33.82 -1.21
CA MET A 51 15.83 -32.60 -1.43
C MET A 51 15.40 -32.50 -2.90
N GLU A 52 14.14 -32.14 -3.11
CA GLU A 52 13.54 -31.86 -4.41
C GLU A 52 13.18 -30.39 -4.53
N LEU A 53 13.82 -29.70 -5.48
CA LEU A 53 13.66 -28.29 -5.84
C LEU A 53 13.59 -28.14 -7.36
N GLY A 54 13.05 -27.03 -7.84
CA GLY A 54 13.10 -26.65 -9.26
C GLY A 54 11.75 -26.64 -9.96
N ALA A 55 10.76 -27.40 -9.49
CA ALA A 55 9.39 -27.23 -9.95
C ALA A 55 8.85 -25.84 -9.62
N ARG A 56 7.97 -25.31 -10.48
CA ARG A 56 7.48 -23.94 -10.37
C ARG A 56 5.96 -23.89 -10.31
N HIS A 57 5.46 -22.93 -9.56
CA HIS A 57 4.08 -22.46 -9.67
C HIS A 57 4.00 -21.27 -10.62
N LEU A 58 2.84 -21.03 -11.21
CA LEU A 58 2.55 -19.89 -12.09
C LEU A 58 1.50 -18.98 -11.44
N PRO A 59 1.90 -18.10 -10.52
CA PRO A 59 0.95 -17.22 -9.84
C PRO A 59 0.36 -16.20 -10.83
N LEU A 60 -0.90 -16.44 -11.28
CA LEU A 60 -1.63 -15.58 -12.23
C LEU A 60 -0.84 -15.27 -13.51
N ASN A 61 -0.11 -16.24 -14.05
CA ASN A 61 0.78 -16.09 -15.22
C ASN A 61 1.86 -15.00 -15.07
N VAL A 62 2.21 -14.62 -13.85
CA VAL A 62 3.32 -13.72 -13.59
C VAL A 62 4.61 -14.55 -13.45
N PRO A 63 5.73 -14.16 -14.06
CA PRO A 63 7.01 -14.86 -13.96
C PRO A 63 7.66 -14.67 -12.58
N PHE A 64 6.94 -15.04 -11.55
CA PHE A 64 7.36 -14.98 -10.16
C PHE A 64 7.94 -16.32 -9.72
N HIS A 65 9.22 -16.32 -9.36
CA HIS A 65 9.91 -17.53 -8.94
C HIS A 65 9.36 -18.07 -7.61
N ASN A 66 8.43 -19.01 -7.71
CA ASN A 66 7.74 -19.63 -6.59
C ASN A 66 7.58 -21.11 -6.88
N GLY A 67 7.85 -21.96 -5.88
CA GLY A 67 7.77 -23.41 -6.10
C GLY A 67 7.75 -24.21 -4.79
N PRO A 68 7.55 -25.53 -4.89
CA PRO A 68 7.59 -26.43 -3.75
C PRO A 68 9.02 -26.74 -3.31
N VAL A 69 9.16 -27.10 -2.03
CA VAL A 69 10.34 -27.74 -1.44
C VAL A 69 9.88 -29.05 -0.82
N ARG A 70 10.41 -30.17 -1.30
CA ARG A 70 10.07 -31.50 -0.80
C ARG A 70 11.31 -32.27 -0.41
N GLY A 71 11.14 -33.26 0.46
CA GLY A 71 12.19 -34.17 0.87
C GLY A 71 11.67 -35.19 1.86
N LYS A 72 12.20 -36.41 1.80
CA LYS A 72 11.88 -37.48 2.72
C LYS A 72 13.17 -38.01 3.32
N ASP A 73 13.22 -38.06 4.64
CA ASP A 73 14.35 -38.57 5.43
C ASP A 73 15.70 -37.92 5.06
N VAL A 74 15.68 -36.62 4.73
CA VAL A 74 16.86 -35.86 4.32
C VAL A 74 17.81 -35.69 5.48
N PHE A 75 19.04 -36.18 5.33
CA PHE A 75 20.08 -36.00 6.33
C PHE A 75 20.64 -34.57 6.27
N VAL A 76 20.65 -33.89 7.43
CA VAL A 76 21.19 -32.54 7.58
C VAL A 76 22.03 -32.50 8.85
N PRO A 77 23.30 -32.09 8.79
CA PRO A 77 24.15 -31.91 9.97
C PRO A 77 23.61 -30.83 10.92
N LEU A 78 23.85 -30.96 12.22
CA LEU A 78 23.37 -30.00 13.23
C LEU A 78 24.06 -28.63 13.15
N ASP A 79 25.23 -28.54 12.55
CA ASP A 79 25.98 -27.30 12.31
C ASP A 79 25.30 -26.38 11.28
N THR A 80 24.36 -26.91 10.50
CA THR A 80 23.51 -26.11 9.58
C THR A 80 22.44 -25.29 10.32
N LEU A 81 22.22 -25.56 11.62
CA LEU A 81 21.29 -24.78 12.45
C LEU A 81 21.78 -23.34 12.60
N VAL A 82 20.88 -22.41 12.33
CA VAL A 82 21.18 -20.98 12.49
C VAL A 82 21.42 -20.65 13.97
N GLY A 83 22.63 -20.18 14.27
CA GLY A 83 23.07 -19.92 15.63
C GLY A 83 23.51 -21.16 16.42
N GLY A 84 23.66 -22.32 15.73
CA GLY A 84 24.11 -23.56 16.35
C GLY A 84 23.06 -24.25 17.21
N VAL A 85 23.48 -25.31 17.89
CA VAL A 85 22.62 -26.12 18.74
C VAL A 85 22.03 -25.32 19.91
N GLU A 86 22.76 -24.36 20.46
CA GLU A 86 22.29 -23.47 21.54
C GLU A 86 21.06 -22.63 21.16
N MET A 87 20.90 -22.35 19.89
CA MET A 87 19.76 -21.58 19.37
C MET A 87 18.62 -22.46 18.85
N ALA A 88 18.74 -23.78 18.96
CA ALA A 88 17.66 -24.70 18.62
C ALA A 88 16.39 -24.37 19.43
N GLY A 89 15.22 -24.45 18.80
CA GLY A 89 13.94 -24.07 19.42
C GLY A 89 13.61 -22.57 19.41
N ASN A 90 14.57 -21.69 19.10
CA ASN A 90 14.38 -20.24 19.04
C ASN A 90 13.99 -19.74 17.62
N GLY A 91 13.77 -20.64 16.68
CA GLY A 91 13.52 -20.30 15.28
C GLY A 91 12.30 -19.41 15.05
N TRP A 92 11.26 -19.53 15.86
CA TRP A 92 10.10 -18.63 15.77
C TRP A 92 10.45 -17.17 16.06
N ARG A 93 11.26 -16.94 17.08
CA ARG A 93 11.75 -15.60 17.43
C ARG A 93 12.62 -15.03 16.30
N MET A 94 13.55 -15.81 15.76
CA MET A 94 14.40 -15.43 14.65
C MET A 94 13.59 -15.02 13.43
N LEU A 95 12.60 -15.82 13.03
CA LEU A 95 11.73 -15.54 11.89
C LEU A 95 10.95 -14.24 12.08
N ILE A 96 10.36 -14.00 13.25
CA ILE A 96 9.60 -12.78 13.51
C ILE A 96 10.49 -11.54 13.41
N GLU A 97 11.70 -11.59 13.99
CA GLU A 97 12.62 -10.46 13.98
C GLU A 97 13.11 -10.13 12.56
N LEU A 98 13.53 -11.12 11.78
CA LEU A 98 14.01 -10.93 10.42
C LEU A 98 12.90 -10.55 9.43
N LEU A 99 11.76 -11.24 9.47
CA LEU A 99 10.64 -10.95 8.59
C LEU A 99 10.00 -9.58 8.86
N ALA A 100 10.13 -9.03 10.07
CA ALA A 100 9.64 -7.70 10.38
C ALA A 100 10.43 -6.60 9.64
N VAL A 101 11.75 -6.77 9.50
CA VAL A 101 12.62 -5.84 8.76
C VAL A 101 12.31 -5.90 7.26
N GLY A 102 12.31 -7.08 6.66
CA GLY A 102 11.96 -7.26 5.25
C GLY A 102 10.58 -6.69 4.92
N ARG A 103 9.58 -6.98 5.75
CA ARG A 103 8.21 -6.46 5.60
C ARG A 103 8.12 -4.93 5.69
N ALA A 104 9.02 -4.27 6.41
CA ALA A 104 9.06 -2.82 6.50
C ALA A 104 9.51 -2.15 5.19
N ILE A 105 10.27 -2.84 4.37
CA ILE A 105 10.96 -2.29 3.20
C ILE A 105 10.39 -2.83 1.89
N THR A 106 10.39 -4.15 1.69
CA THR A 106 10.19 -4.81 0.40
C THR A 106 8.84 -4.48 -0.25
N LEU A 107 7.74 -4.96 0.33
CA LEU A 107 6.41 -4.75 -0.24
C LEU A 107 5.91 -3.30 -0.16
N PRO A 108 6.17 -2.52 0.92
CA PRO A 108 5.85 -1.10 0.93
C PRO A 108 6.55 -0.32 -0.17
N SER A 109 7.83 -0.61 -0.47
CA SER A 109 8.58 0.06 -1.53
C SER A 109 8.12 -0.38 -2.92
N CYS A 110 7.90 -1.68 -3.13
CA CYS A 110 7.36 -2.21 -4.38
C CYS A 110 5.98 -1.60 -4.70
N SER A 111 5.07 -1.60 -3.71
CA SER A 111 3.76 -0.97 -3.85
C SER A 111 3.88 0.54 -4.10
N SER A 112 4.79 1.24 -3.40
CA SER A 112 5.03 2.67 -3.60
C SER A 112 5.51 2.97 -5.02
N GLY A 113 6.42 2.16 -5.58
CA GLY A 113 6.85 2.27 -6.98
C GLY A 113 5.70 2.08 -7.95
N GLY A 114 4.91 1.02 -7.76
CA GLY A 114 3.75 0.71 -8.60
C GLY A 114 2.68 1.81 -8.60
N VAL A 115 2.31 2.35 -7.43
CA VAL A 115 1.30 3.42 -7.37
C VAL A 115 1.81 4.75 -7.95
N LYS A 116 3.11 5.02 -7.86
CA LYS A 116 3.72 6.18 -8.51
C LYS A 116 3.66 6.07 -10.03
N LEU A 117 3.98 4.90 -10.57
CA LEU A 117 3.86 4.62 -12.00
C LEU A 117 2.40 4.79 -12.47
N CYS A 118 1.44 4.23 -11.76
CA CYS A 118 0.02 4.38 -12.06
C CYS A 118 -0.41 5.86 -12.05
N SER A 119 0.00 6.63 -11.04
CA SER A 119 -0.34 8.06 -10.95
C SER A 119 0.29 8.89 -12.09
N LEU A 120 1.56 8.60 -12.41
CA LEU A 120 2.27 9.23 -13.50
C LEU A 120 1.57 8.99 -14.84
N THR A 121 1.37 7.72 -15.17
CA THR A 121 0.82 7.30 -16.46
C THR A 121 -0.65 7.66 -16.62
N THR A 122 -1.46 7.45 -15.58
CA THR A 122 -2.90 7.77 -15.63
C THR A 122 -3.13 9.28 -15.73
N GLY A 123 -2.34 10.09 -15.00
CA GLY A 123 -2.40 11.53 -15.07
C GLY A 123 -2.10 12.04 -16.49
N ALA A 124 -1.01 11.58 -17.12
CA ALA A 124 -0.65 11.93 -18.48
C ALA A 124 -1.70 11.44 -19.49
N TYR A 125 -2.09 10.16 -19.41
CA TYR A 125 -3.09 9.58 -20.30
C TYR A 125 -4.42 10.32 -20.22
N SER A 126 -4.89 10.66 -19.02
CA SER A 126 -6.14 11.40 -18.82
C SER A 126 -6.13 12.81 -19.42
N ARG A 127 -4.95 13.42 -19.56
CA ARG A 127 -4.79 14.70 -20.25
C ARG A 127 -4.71 14.54 -21.76
N ILE A 128 -4.00 13.52 -22.23
CA ILE A 128 -3.71 13.28 -23.66
C ILE A 128 -4.93 12.69 -24.37
N ARG A 129 -5.58 11.68 -23.77
CA ARG A 129 -6.76 11.03 -24.35
C ARG A 129 -7.96 11.95 -24.30
N LYS A 130 -8.59 12.17 -25.44
CA LYS A 130 -9.83 12.94 -25.56
C LYS A 130 -11.00 12.02 -25.95
N GLN A 131 -12.16 12.33 -25.41
CA GLN A 131 -13.47 11.85 -25.82
C GLN A 131 -14.43 13.04 -25.80
N PHE A 132 -15.38 13.09 -26.75
CA PHE A 132 -16.28 14.22 -26.87
C PHE A 132 -15.53 15.58 -26.96
N ASN A 133 -14.38 15.58 -27.62
CA ASN A 133 -13.46 16.72 -27.76
C ASN A 133 -12.87 17.26 -26.44
N LEU A 134 -13.00 16.52 -25.32
CA LEU A 134 -12.46 16.88 -24.02
C LEU A 134 -11.44 15.85 -23.53
N PRO A 135 -10.36 16.26 -22.84
CA PRO A 135 -9.52 15.33 -22.10
C PRO A 135 -10.36 14.50 -21.13
N ILE A 136 -10.16 13.18 -21.11
CA ILE A 136 -11.00 12.31 -20.27
C ILE A 136 -10.88 12.62 -18.78
N GLY A 137 -9.74 13.17 -18.34
CA GLY A 137 -9.53 13.60 -16.95
C GLY A 137 -10.38 14.79 -16.50
N ARG A 138 -11.20 15.37 -17.40
CA ARG A 138 -12.19 16.40 -17.05
C ARG A 138 -13.57 15.85 -16.73
N PHE A 139 -13.78 14.56 -16.91
CA PHE A 139 -15.04 13.93 -16.50
C PHE A 139 -14.98 13.63 -15.00
N GLU A 140 -15.99 14.03 -14.23
CA GLU A 140 -16.03 13.88 -12.77
C GLU A 140 -15.87 12.44 -12.31
N GLY A 141 -16.38 11.46 -13.06
CA GLY A 141 -16.17 10.03 -12.78
C GLY A 141 -14.70 9.62 -12.88
N VAL A 142 -13.93 10.18 -13.84
CA VAL A 142 -12.49 9.97 -13.97
C VAL A 142 -11.73 10.73 -12.89
N GLU A 143 -12.14 11.95 -12.56
CA GLU A 143 -11.55 12.74 -11.48
C GLU A 143 -11.63 12.01 -10.13
N ALA A 144 -12.75 11.33 -9.85
CA ALA A 144 -12.94 10.56 -8.64
C ALA A 144 -11.89 9.42 -8.50
N ALA A 145 -11.55 8.73 -9.59
CA ALA A 145 -10.46 7.75 -9.61
C ALA A 145 -9.09 8.43 -9.43
N MET A 146 -8.84 9.53 -10.15
CA MET A 146 -7.57 10.25 -10.09
C MET A 146 -7.29 10.85 -8.71
N CYS A 147 -8.31 11.29 -7.97
CA CYS A 147 -8.15 11.72 -6.58
C CYS A 147 -7.62 10.61 -5.70
N ARG A 148 -8.19 9.41 -5.81
CA ARG A 148 -7.73 8.23 -5.05
C ARG A 148 -6.31 7.85 -5.43
N LEU A 149 -5.98 7.85 -6.74
CA LEU A 149 -4.62 7.63 -7.23
C LEU A 149 -3.61 8.57 -6.54
N ALA A 150 -3.84 9.87 -6.60
CA ALA A 150 -2.94 10.87 -6.02
C ALA A 150 -2.81 10.71 -4.51
N ALA A 151 -3.93 10.59 -3.79
CA ALA A 151 -3.97 10.50 -2.33
C ALA A 151 -3.31 9.21 -1.82
N HIS A 152 -3.58 8.06 -2.45
CA HIS A 152 -2.96 6.79 -2.08
C HIS A 152 -1.47 6.76 -2.43
N THR A 153 -1.06 7.37 -3.55
CA THR A 153 0.36 7.52 -3.88
C THR A 153 1.10 8.37 -2.84
N TYR A 154 0.50 9.49 -2.41
CA TYR A 154 1.07 10.32 -1.36
C TYR A 154 1.20 9.55 -0.03
N SER A 155 0.13 8.87 0.38
CA SER A 155 0.06 8.11 1.63
C SER A 155 1.04 6.92 1.64
N THR A 156 1.05 6.12 0.57
CA THR A 156 1.92 4.94 0.44
C THR A 156 3.39 5.33 0.43
N SER A 157 3.74 6.39 -0.31
CA SER A 157 5.11 6.90 -0.36
C SER A 157 5.58 7.45 1.00
N ALA A 158 4.71 8.17 1.73
CA ALA A 158 5.02 8.66 3.07
C ALA A 158 5.23 7.50 4.05
N LEU A 159 4.34 6.51 4.00
CA LEU A 159 4.37 5.33 4.86
C LEU A 159 5.62 4.48 4.62
N SER A 160 5.93 4.18 3.35
CA SER A 160 7.10 3.39 2.96
C SER A 160 8.41 4.07 3.42
N ARG A 161 8.57 5.36 3.18
CA ARG A 161 9.75 6.12 3.63
C ARG A 161 9.88 6.14 5.15
N MET A 162 8.79 6.35 5.88
CA MET A 162 8.81 6.38 7.34
C MET A 162 9.23 5.05 7.96
N THR A 163 8.74 3.93 7.42
CA THR A 163 9.11 2.60 7.92
C THR A 163 10.54 2.21 7.56
N ALA A 164 11.00 2.51 6.35
CA ALA A 164 12.38 2.29 5.94
C ALA A 164 13.36 3.10 6.80
N THR A 165 13.08 4.40 7.02
CA THR A 165 13.89 5.26 7.89
C THR A 165 13.96 4.73 9.32
N ALA A 166 12.88 4.16 9.86
CA ALA A 166 12.92 3.55 11.19
C ALA A 166 13.90 2.37 11.25
N VAL A 167 13.98 1.57 10.19
CA VAL A 167 14.98 0.48 10.08
C VAL A 167 16.39 1.04 9.97
N ASP A 168 16.62 2.06 9.16
CA ASP A 168 17.93 2.72 9.01
C ASP A 168 18.45 3.29 10.35
N LEU A 169 17.53 3.75 11.21
CA LEU A 169 17.82 4.20 12.58
C LEU A 169 17.96 3.04 13.59
N GLY A 170 18.08 1.80 13.13
CA GLY A 170 18.27 0.62 13.97
C GLY A 170 17.02 0.16 14.74
N GLN A 171 15.85 0.70 14.43
CA GLN A 171 14.60 0.28 15.08
C GLN A 171 14.11 -1.06 14.52
N LYS A 172 13.40 -1.83 15.34
CA LYS A 172 12.73 -3.08 14.93
C LYS A 172 11.21 -2.86 14.85
N PRO A 173 10.69 -2.23 13.78
CA PRO A 173 9.30 -1.74 13.71
C PRO A 173 8.30 -2.88 13.42
N SER A 174 8.05 -3.79 14.37
CA SER A 174 7.20 -4.98 14.16
C SER A 174 5.75 -4.61 13.79
N VAL A 175 5.13 -3.68 14.51
CA VAL A 175 3.76 -3.22 14.21
C VAL A 175 3.72 -2.23 13.05
N PRO A 176 4.58 -1.20 12.99
CA PRO A 176 4.65 -0.32 11.84
C PRO A 176 4.94 -1.03 10.51
N SER A 177 5.76 -2.09 10.51
CA SER A 177 6.01 -2.89 9.30
C SER A 177 4.75 -3.63 8.83
N ALA A 178 3.96 -4.15 9.76
CA ALA A 178 2.68 -4.78 9.45
C ALA A 178 1.66 -3.78 8.88
N ILE A 179 1.58 -2.57 9.46
CA ILE A 179 0.77 -1.47 8.96
C ILE A 179 1.20 -1.09 7.53
N ALA A 180 2.50 -0.89 7.34
CA ALA A 180 3.05 -0.48 6.05
C ALA A 180 2.77 -1.52 4.96
N LYS A 181 3.06 -2.79 5.21
CA LYS A 181 2.80 -3.88 4.27
C LYS A 181 1.31 -3.97 3.93
N TYR A 182 0.45 -4.03 4.93
CA TYR A 182 -0.99 -4.19 4.73
C TYR A 182 -1.57 -3.04 3.92
N HIS A 183 -1.38 -1.81 4.38
CA HIS A 183 -2.00 -0.65 3.73
C HIS A 183 -1.37 -0.28 2.40
N ALA A 184 -0.04 -0.41 2.23
CA ALA A 184 0.59 -0.13 0.95
C ALA A 184 0.10 -1.11 -0.13
N THR A 185 -0.04 -2.40 0.19
CA THR A 185 -0.50 -3.40 -0.78
C THR A 185 -1.99 -3.28 -1.10
N GLU A 186 -2.86 -2.94 -0.12
CA GLU A 186 -4.28 -2.71 -0.37
C GLU A 186 -4.52 -1.41 -1.17
N MET A 187 -3.84 -0.32 -0.82
CA MET A 187 -3.87 0.91 -1.61
C MET A 187 -3.32 0.66 -3.02
N GLY A 188 -2.24 -0.13 -3.14
CA GLY A 188 -1.67 -0.51 -4.43
C GLY A 188 -2.66 -1.24 -5.32
N ARG A 189 -3.40 -2.21 -4.79
CA ARG A 189 -4.47 -2.91 -5.52
C ARG A 189 -5.56 -1.97 -6.01
N GLN A 190 -5.99 -1.06 -5.16
CA GLN A 190 -7.03 -0.09 -5.54
C GLN A 190 -6.53 0.86 -6.61
N VAL A 191 -5.33 1.41 -6.44
CA VAL A 191 -4.72 2.35 -7.39
C VAL A 191 -4.54 1.74 -8.77
N ILE A 192 -4.03 0.50 -8.86
CA ILE A 192 -3.84 -0.12 -10.17
C ILE A 192 -5.17 -0.48 -10.83
N THR A 193 -6.19 -0.82 -10.05
CA THR A 193 -7.55 -1.05 -10.59
C THR A 193 -8.17 0.27 -11.08
N ASP A 194 -8.10 1.34 -10.31
CA ASP A 194 -8.53 2.68 -10.75
C ASP A 194 -7.79 3.12 -12.03
N ALA A 195 -6.48 2.83 -12.14
CA ALA A 195 -5.70 3.12 -13.34
C ALA A 195 -6.17 2.31 -14.54
N MET A 196 -6.45 1.02 -14.37
CA MET A 196 -7.01 0.15 -15.41
C MET A 196 -8.36 0.67 -15.90
N ASP A 197 -9.25 1.05 -14.98
CA ASP A 197 -10.58 1.57 -15.29
C ASP A 197 -10.50 2.86 -16.12
N VAL A 198 -9.60 3.78 -15.76
CA VAL A 198 -9.39 5.04 -16.51
C VAL A 198 -8.81 4.79 -17.90
N HIS A 199 -7.92 3.80 -18.06
CA HIS A 199 -7.34 3.46 -19.36
C HIS A 199 -8.29 2.64 -20.24
N GLY A 200 -9.29 1.97 -19.67
CA GLY A 200 -10.23 1.11 -20.39
C GLY A 200 -9.52 0.02 -21.21
N GLY A 201 -9.86 -0.12 -22.48
CA GLY A 201 -9.26 -1.14 -23.37
C GLY A 201 -7.74 -1.08 -23.43
N LYS A 202 -7.13 0.12 -23.35
CA LYS A 202 -5.68 0.29 -23.29
C LYS A 202 -5.04 -0.40 -22.08
N GLY A 203 -5.74 -0.44 -20.94
CA GLY A 203 -5.30 -1.15 -19.73
C GLY A 203 -5.51 -2.66 -19.81
N ILE A 204 -6.52 -3.12 -20.56
CA ILE A 204 -6.93 -4.53 -20.64
C ILE A 204 -6.17 -5.32 -21.69
N ILE A 205 -5.97 -4.75 -22.90
CA ILE A 205 -5.31 -5.44 -24.01
C ILE A 205 -3.83 -5.54 -23.71
N MET A 206 -3.34 -6.80 -23.62
CA MET A 206 -1.96 -7.08 -23.29
C MET A 206 -1.04 -6.89 -24.50
N GLY A 207 0.23 -6.63 -24.22
CA GLY A 207 1.29 -6.46 -25.21
C GLY A 207 2.33 -5.43 -24.75
N PRO A 208 3.35 -5.14 -25.58
CA PRO A 208 4.42 -4.17 -25.24
C PRO A 208 3.93 -2.75 -24.94
N ARG A 209 2.78 -2.35 -25.50
CA ARG A 209 2.18 -1.05 -25.25
C ARG A 209 1.42 -0.96 -23.93
N ASN A 210 1.15 -2.09 -23.26
CA ASN A 210 0.42 -2.12 -21.99
C ASN A 210 1.39 -2.10 -20.80
N TYR A 211 1.46 -0.99 -20.11
CA TYR A 211 2.31 -0.79 -18.92
C TYR A 211 1.59 -1.02 -17.59
N LEU A 212 0.31 -1.42 -17.59
CA LEU A 212 -0.50 -1.65 -16.37
C LEU A 212 -0.85 -3.12 -16.14
N GLY A 213 -1.21 -3.85 -17.18
CA GLY A 213 -1.84 -5.17 -17.08
C GLY A 213 -1.02 -6.20 -16.30
N ARG A 214 0.31 -6.25 -16.50
CA ARG A 214 1.20 -7.16 -15.75
C ARG A 214 1.26 -6.79 -14.27
N GLY A 215 1.29 -5.50 -13.95
CA GLY A 215 1.23 -5.02 -12.56
C GLY A 215 -0.08 -5.41 -11.88
N TRP A 216 -1.20 -5.27 -12.59
CA TRP A 216 -2.52 -5.66 -12.09
C TRP A 216 -2.62 -7.17 -11.83
N GLN A 217 -2.12 -8.00 -12.73
CA GLN A 217 -2.02 -9.45 -12.52
C GLN A 217 -1.18 -9.79 -11.29
N GLY A 218 -0.09 -9.05 -11.03
CA GLY A 218 0.80 -9.28 -9.89
C GLY A 218 0.27 -8.78 -8.54
N ALA A 219 -0.66 -7.83 -8.52
CA ALA A 219 -1.13 -7.20 -7.28
C ALA A 219 -1.71 -8.18 -6.24
N PRO A 220 -2.45 -9.24 -6.57
CA PRO A 220 -2.90 -10.26 -5.61
C PRO A 220 -1.76 -11.02 -4.94
N ILE A 221 -0.58 -11.10 -5.54
CA ILE A 221 0.60 -11.70 -4.92
C ILE A 221 1.02 -10.88 -3.70
N TRP A 222 1.03 -9.55 -3.82
CA TRP A 222 1.45 -8.63 -2.75
C TRP A 222 0.65 -8.79 -1.47
N ILE A 223 -0.67 -9.03 -1.58
CA ILE A 223 -1.53 -9.20 -0.40
C ILE A 223 -1.40 -10.58 0.24
N THR A 224 -0.80 -11.54 -0.46
CA THR A 224 -0.68 -12.94 -0.01
C THR A 224 0.64 -13.21 0.68
N VAL A 225 1.75 -12.73 0.10
CA VAL A 225 3.11 -12.99 0.62
C VAL A 225 3.46 -12.11 1.83
N GLU A 226 4.50 -12.49 2.57
CA GLU A 226 4.98 -11.82 3.80
C GLU A 226 3.90 -11.70 4.90
N GLY A 227 3.00 -12.65 4.96
CA GLY A 227 1.82 -12.67 5.83
C GLY A 227 0.57 -12.13 5.13
N ALA A 228 -0.40 -13.02 4.96
CA ALA A 228 -1.66 -12.66 4.28
C ALA A 228 -2.33 -11.46 4.94
N ASN A 229 -2.84 -10.54 4.14
CA ASN A 229 -3.41 -9.28 4.65
C ASN A 229 -4.56 -9.49 5.63
N ILE A 230 -5.40 -10.51 5.42
CA ILE A 230 -6.49 -10.84 6.34
C ILE A 230 -5.96 -11.09 7.76
N LEU A 231 -4.89 -11.89 7.88
CA LEU A 231 -4.24 -12.19 9.16
C LEU A 231 -3.50 -10.95 9.72
N THR A 232 -2.79 -10.24 8.85
CA THR A 232 -1.99 -9.07 9.24
C THR A 232 -2.86 -7.99 9.89
N ARG A 233 -4.03 -7.70 9.31
CA ARG A 233 -4.95 -6.67 9.80
C ARG A 233 -5.45 -6.93 11.22
N SER A 234 -5.91 -8.14 11.51
CA SER A 234 -6.57 -8.45 12.78
C SER A 234 -5.57 -8.88 13.86
N MET A 235 -4.65 -9.77 13.54
CA MET A 235 -3.78 -10.41 14.52
C MET A 235 -2.43 -9.72 14.69
N MET A 236 -1.84 -9.21 13.60
CA MET A 236 -0.51 -8.61 13.70
C MET A 236 -0.57 -7.13 14.11
N ILE A 237 -1.41 -6.33 13.48
CA ILE A 237 -1.48 -4.89 13.76
C ILE A 237 -2.05 -4.66 15.16
N PHE A 238 -3.27 -5.10 15.44
CA PHE A 238 -3.88 -4.86 16.73
C PHE A 238 -3.50 -5.90 17.78
N GLY A 239 -3.53 -7.18 17.47
CA GLY A 239 -3.24 -8.24 18.44
C GLY A 239 -1.84 -8.16 19.03
N GLN A 240 -0.82 -7.87 18.22
CA GLN A 240 0.53 -7.60 18.70
C GLN A 240 0.71 -6.16 19.19
N GLY A 241 0.06 -5.18 18.53
CA GLY A 241 0.12 -3.78 18.91
C GLY A 241 -0.44 -3.52 20.30
N ALA A 242 -1.57 -4.12 20.65
CA ALA A 242 -2.18 -4.02 21.97
C ALA A 242 -1.26 -4.54 23.10
N ILE A 243 -0.42 -5.52 22.82
CA ILE A 243 0.51 -6.06 23.82
C ILE A 243 1.82 -5.27 23.85
N ARG A 244 2.41 -4.99 22.68
CA ARG A 244 3.79 -4.47 22.57
C ARG A 244 3.88 -2.95 22.61
N CYS A 245 2.84 -2.25 22.15
CA CYS A 245 2.82 -0.79 22.08
C CYS A 245 2.04 -0.14 23.24
N HIS A 246 1.30 -0.94 24.02
CA HIS A 246 0.61 -0.42 25.19
C HIS A 246 1.60 -0.15 26.32
N PRO A 247 1.50 0.99 27.04
CA PRO A 247 2.47 1.37 28.07
C PRO A 247 2.59 0.37 29.25
N TYR A 248 1.53 -0.36 29.56
CA TYR A 248 1.40 -1.20 30.76
C TYR A 248 1.27 -2.69 30.47
N VAL A 249 0.47 -3.09 29.48
CA VAL A 249 0.07 -4.51 29.27
C VAL A 249 1.25 -5.48 29.20
N LEU A 250 2.31 -5.15 28.47
CA LEU A 250 3.49 -6.02 28.40
C LEU A 250 4.20 -6.14 29.74
N LYS A 251 4.28 -5.04 30.51
CA LYS A 251 4.92 -5.00 31.83
C LYS A 251 4.13 -5.81 32.86
N GLU A 252 2.78 -5.69 32.84
CA GLU A 252 1.89 -6.50 33.66
C GLU A 252 2.08 -8.00 33.37
N MET A 253 2.15 -8.37 32.09
CA MET A 253 2.39 -9.76 31.69
C MET A 253 3.78 -10.27 32.10
N GLN A 254 4.79 -9.41 32.09
CA GLN A 254 6.15 -9.73 32.53
C GLN A 254 6.19 -9.90 34.05
N ALA A 255 5.59 -8.98 34.81
CA ALA A 255 5.50 -9.05 36.26
C ALA A 255 4.78 -10.33 36.73
N ALA A 256 3.67 -10.70 36.09
CA ALA A 256 2.92 -11.92 36.38
C ALA A 256 3.71 -13.24 36.11
N ARG A 257 4.82 -13.16 35.36
CA ARG A 257 5.69 -14.31 35.03
C ARG A 257 7.01 -14.35 35.82
N MET A 258 7.23 -13.41 36.72
CA MET A 258 8.45 -13.37 37.51
C MET A 258 8.53 -14.60 38.41
N GLU A 259 9.72 -15.19 38.54
CA GLU A 259 9.98 -16.33 39.41
C GLU A 259 9.84 -15.92 40.87
N ASP A 260 10.36 -14.75 41.27
CA ASP A 260 10.15 -14.13 42.56
C ASP A 260 8.72 -13.55 42.63
N ARG A 261 7.83 -14.29 43.26
CA ARG A 261 6.41 -13.94 43.38
C ARG A 261 6.16 -12.63 44.14
N GLN A 262 6.99 -12.31 45.16
CA GLN A 262 6.81 -11.11 45.96
C GLN A 262 7.12 -9.85 45.12
N LYS A 263 8.29 -9.85 44.46
CA LYS A 263 8.67 -8.77 43.53
C LYS A 263 7.73 -8.70 42.34
N GLY A 264 7.27 -9.86 41.84
CA GLY A 264 6.30 -9.93 40.76
C GLY A 264 4.98 -9.25 41.12
N LEU A 265 4.49 -9.47 42.36
CA LEU A 265 3.26 -8.84 42.86
C LEU A 265 3.42 -7.30 42.99
N GLU A 266 4.50 -6.85 43.61
CA GLU A 266 4.79 -5.43 43.79
C GLU A 266 4.87 -4.67 42.44
N GLU A 267 5.57 -5.25 41.46
CA GLU A 267 5.69 -4.66 40.14
C GLU A 267 4.35 -4.72 39.38
N PHE A 268 3.59 -5.82 39.51
CA PHE A 268 2.26 -5.95 38.93
C PHE A 268 1.31 -4.90 39.45
N ASP A 269 1.21 -4.70 40.76
CA ASP A 269 0.35 -3.68 41.38
C ASP A 269 0.70 -2.27 40.90
N LYS A 270 2.00 -1.94 40.86
CA LYS A 270 2.48 -0.66 40.35
C LYS A 270 2.05 -0.42 38.90
N GLN A 271 2.19 -1.43 38.03
CA GLN A 271 1.78 -1.32 36.62
C GLN A 271 0.25 -1.25 36.49
N LEU A 272 -0.50 -2.04 37.27
CA LEU A 272 -1.96 -2.06 37.25
C LEU A 272 -2.57 -0.73 37.68
N PHE A 273 -2.10 -0.11 38.77
CA PHE A 273 -2.59 1.22 39.21
C PHE A 273 -2.23 2.30 38.19
N GLY A 274 -1.04 2.23 37.59
CA GLY A 274 -0.66 3.10 36.48
C GLY A 274 -1.57 2.93 35.26
N HIS A 275 -1.92 1.71 34.91
CA HIS A 275 -2.83 1.37 33.81
C HIS A 275 -4.24 1.92 34.06
N ILE A 276 -4.78 1.74 35.26
CA ILE A 276 -6.10 2.29 35.63
C ILE A 276 -6.10 3.81 35.47
N GLY A 277 -5.08 4.50 35.99
CA GLY A 277 -4.94 5.96 35.83
C GLY A 277 -4.84 6.40 34.37
N TYR A 278 -4.08 5.65 33.56
CA TYR A 278 -3.96 5.86 32.12
C TYR A 278 -5.29 5.72 31.38
N SER A 279 -6.05 4.66 31.68
CA SER A 279 -7.35 4.39 31.05
C SER A 279 -8.39 5.46 31.40
N ILE A 280 -8.47 5.88 32.67
CA ILE A 280 -9.33 6.98 33.12
C ILE A 280 -8.91 8.29 32.44
N GLY A 281 -7.60 8.58 32.43
CA GLY A 281 -7.07 9.75 31.74
C GLY A 281 -7.42 9.81 30.27
N ASN A 282 -7.34 8.69 29.55
CA ASN A 282 -7.71 8.61 28.13
C ASN A 282 -9.22 8.71 27.91
N ALA A 283 -10.05 8.17 28.83
CA ALA A 283 -11.49 8.37 28.79
C ALA A 283 -11.85 9.86 28.87
N VAL A 284 -11.33 10.55 29.89
CA VAL A 284 -11.57 11.99 30.09
C VAL A 284 -11.03 12.81 28.90
N ARG A 285 -9.80 12.52 28.44
CA ARG A 285 -9.22 13.18 27.26
C ARG A 285 -10.06 12.97 26.02
N SER A 286 -10.52 11.75 25.75
CA SER A 286 -11.37 11.43 24.61
C SER A 286 -12.65 12.26 24.62
N MET A 287 -13.31 12.32 25.79
CA MET A 287 -14.54 13.10 25.97
C MET A 287 -14.32 14.60 25.82
N VAL A 288 -13.34 15.18 26.54
CA VAL A 288 -13.04 16.62 26.50
C VAL A 288 -12.62 17.08 25.11
N LEU A 289 -11.76 16.31 24.45
CA LEU A 289 -11.34 16.60 23.07
C LEU A 289 -12.48 16.39 22.07
N GLY A 290 -13.41 15.48 22.36
CA GLY A 290 -14.65 15.30 21.60
C GLY A 290 -15.56 16.53 21.70
N LEU A 291 -15.84 17.00 22.90
CA LEU A 291 -16.70 18.16 23.18
C LEU A 291 -16.10 19.47 22.65
N SER A 292 -14.78 19.62 22.73
CA SER A 292 -14.07 20.85 22.32
C SER A 292 -13.62 20.84 20.84
N PHE A 293 -13.97 19.84 20.04
CA PHE A 293 -13.41 19.64 18.70
C PHE A 293 -11.88 19.67 18.69
N ALA A 294 -11.28 19.14 19.75
CA ALA A 294 -9.85 19.09 20.00
C ALA A 294 -9.14 20.46 20.10
N ARG A 295 -9.84 21.54 20.38
CA ARG A 295 -9.26 22.91 20.48
C ARG A 295 -8.15 23.00 21.53
N PHE A 296 -8.26 22.25 22.63
CA PHE A 296 -7.31 22.23 23.74
C PHE A 296 -6.17 21.21 23.58
N ALA A 297 -6.11 20.51 22.45
CA ALA A 297 -5.00 19.59 22.19
C ALA A 297 -3.70 20.36 21.95
N ALA A 298 -2.64 20.02 22.68
CA ALA A 298 -1.30 20.48 22.39
C ALA A 298 -0.86 20.01 21.01
N VAL A 299 -0.20 20.87 20.25
CA VAL A 299 0.27 20.58 18.88
C VAL A 299 1.73 21.03 18.73
N PRO A 300 2.53 20.33 17.90
CA PRO A 300 3.94 20.67 17.69
C PRO A 300 4.13 21.91 16.80
N THR A 301 3.05 22.54 16.35
CA THR A 301 3.08 23.68 15.41
C THR A 301 1.85 24.57 15.60
N ASP A 302 2.00 25.86 15.42
CA ASP A 302 0.96 26.88 15.38
C ASP A 302 0.37 27.14 13.98
N ARG A 303 0.91 26.43 12.97
CA ARG A 303 0.63 26.68 11.56
C ARG A 303 -0.67 26.01 11.09
N LYS A 304 -0.98 26.15 9.79
CA LYS A 304 -2.20 25.60 9.14
C LYS A 304 -2.38 24.09 9.34
N THR A 305 -1.28 23.34 9.59
CA THR A 305 -1.29 21.92 9.90
C THR A 305 -1.74 21.58 11.33
N ALA A 306 -1.76 22.56 12.25
CA ALA A 306 -2.18 22.36 13.65
C ALA A 306 -3.52 21.64 13.80
N ARG A 307 -4.49 21.97 12.94
CA ARG A 307 -5.81 21.31 12.91
C ARG A 307 -5.74 19.80 12.70
N TYR A 308 -4.77 19.33 11.93
CA TYR A 308 -4.57 17.91 11.67
C TYR A 308 -4.01 17.19 12.90
N TYR A 309 -2.99 17.76 13.53
CA TYR A 309 -2.42 17.23 14.78
C TYR A 309 -3.46 17.17 15.91
N ARG A 310 -4.31 18.19 16.05
CA ARG A 310 -5.41 18.18 17.02
C ARG A 310 -6.35 17.00 16.83
N LYS A 311 -6.75 16.70 15.58
CA LYS A 311 -7.58 15.54 15.26
C LYS A 311 -6.87 14.23 15.59
N LEU A 312 -5.58 14.10 15.29
CA LEU A 312 -4.80 12.91 15.64
C LEU A 312 -4.76 12.70 17.15
N THR A 313 -4.52 13.74 17.93
CA THR A 313 -4.51 13.66 19.40
C THR A 313 -5.88 13.19 19.94
N ARG A 314 -6.98 13.73 19.41
CA ARG A 314 -8.33 13.30 19.79
C ARG A 314 -8.55 11.80 19.52
N TYR A 315 -8.28 11.37 18.30
CA TYR A 315 -8.55 9.99 17.92
C TYR A 315 -7.55 8.99 18.51
N SER A 316 -6.33 9.43 18.85
CA SER A 316 -5.38 8.62 19.60
C SER A 316 -5.89 8.33 21.03
N ALA A 317 -6.43 9.34 21.73
CA ALA A 317 -7.05 9.14 23.05
C ALA A 317 -8.29 8.21 22.95
N ALA A 318 -9.11 8.40 21.92
CA ALA A 318 -10.27 7.54 21.68
C ALA A 318 -9.87 6.08 21.38
N LEU A 319 -8.80 5.86 20.62
CA LEU A 319 -8.26 4.51 20.36
C LEU A 319 -7.74 3.87 21.64
N ALA A 320 -6.96 4.59 22.43
CA ALA A 320 -6.43 4.10 23.70
C ALA A 320 -7.56 3.64 24.62
N PHE A 321 -8.55 4.51 24.86
CA PHE A 321 -9.72 4.17 25.66
C PHE A 321 -10.52 2.98 25.11
N ALA A 322 -10.81 2.95 23.80
CA ALA A 322 -11.53 1.84 23.18
C ALA A 322 -10.76 0.51 23.28
N SER A 323 -9.42 0.56 23.19
CA SER A 323 -8.55 -0.61 23.29
C SER A 323 -8.54 -1.17 24.71
N ASP A 324 -8.43 -0.32 25.73
CA ASP A 324 -8.46 -0.73 27.14
C ASP A 324 -9.80 -1.38 27.49
N ILE A 325 -10.91 -0.75 27.10
CA ILE A 325 -12.24 -1.35 27.30
C ILE A 325 -12.38 -2.67 26.56
N ALA A 326 -11.86 -2.80 25.34
CA ALA A 326 -11.92 -4.05 24.58
C ALA A 326 -11.08 -5.17 25.26
N MET A 327 -9.90 -4.84 25.76
CA MET A 327 -9.05 -5.79 26.48
C MET A 327 -9.67 -6.20 27.82
N LEU A 328 -10.18 -5.25 28.59
CA LEU A 328 -10.82 -5.49 29.89
C LEU A 328 -12.07 -6.38 29.75
N MET A 329 -12.95 -6.04 28.82
CA MET A 329 -14.26 -6.70 28.69
C MET A 329 -14.21 -8.03 27.95
N LEU A 330 -13.31 -8.17 26.99
CA LEU A 330 -13.23 -9.36 26.14
C LEU A 330 -12.08 -10.28 26.52
N GLY A 331 -11.02 -9.78 27.16
CA GLY A 331 -9.87 -10.56 27.59
C GLY A 331 -9.34 -11.48 26.48
N GLY A 332 -9.13 -12.75 26.79
CA GLY A 332 -8.68 -13.76 25.83
C GLY A 332 -9.63 -14.00 24.64
N LYS A 333 -10.93 -13.68 24.79
CA LYS A 333 -11.91 -13.79 23.69
C LYS A 333 -11.65 -12.78 22.57
N LEU A 334 -10.88 -11.70 22.83
CA LEU A 334 -10.54 -10.70 21.83
C LEU A 334 -9.79 -11.31 20.64
N LYS A 335 -9.01 -12.38 20.87
CA LYS A 335 -8.33 -13.15 19.81
C LYS A 335 -9.31 -13.76 18.78
N HIS A 336 -10.51 -14.08 19.21
CA HIS A 336 -11.56 -14.67 18.36
C HIS A 336 -12.55 -13.61 17.84
N LYS A 337 -12.51 -12.39 18.37
CA LYS A 337 -13.34 -11.27 17.94
C LYS A 337 -12.60 -10.41 16.89
N GLU A 338 -12.09 -11.06 15.85
CA GLU A 338 -11.21 -10.46 14.84
C GLU A 338 -11.81 -9.24 14.13
N ARG A 339 -13.14 -9.13 14.03
CA ARG A 339 -13.79 -7.94 13.47
C ARG A 339 -13.56 -6.71 14.36
N ILE A 340 -13.58 -6.87 15.68
CA ILE A 340 -13.28 -5.76 16.62
C ILE A 340 -11.79 -5.44 16.57
N SER A 341 -10.93 -6.45 16.69
CA SER A 341 -9.48 -6.28 16.60
C SER A 341 -9.05 -5.63 15.28
N GLY A 342 -9.63 -6.06 14.15
CA GLY A 342 -9.34 -5.49 12.85
C GLY A 342 -9.75 -4.01 12.74
N ARG A 343 -10.91 -3.63 13.28
CA ARG A 343 -11.36 -2.22 13.28
C ARG A 343 -10.48 -1.34 14.16
N LEU A 344 -10.07 -1.82 15.33
CA LEU A 344 -9.12 -1.10 16.18
C LEU A 344 -7.74 -1.00 15.51
N GLY A 345 -7.33 -2.07 14.79
CA GLY A 345 -6.15 -2.07 13.94
C GLY A 345 -6.22 -1.04 12.80
N ASP A 346 -7.39 -0.88 12.16
CA ASP A 346 -7.60 0.13 11.14
C ASP A 346 -7.45 1.55 11.71
N VAL A 347 -7.98 1.80 12.91
CA VAL A 347 -7.82 3.11 13.58
C VAL A 347 -6.35 3.39 13.85
N LEU A 348 -5.62 2.45 14.44
CA LEU A 348 -4.18 2.57 14.71
C LEU A 348 -3.41 2.85 13.42
N SER A 349 -3.72 2.09 12.37
CA SER A 349 -3.07 2.22 11.07
C SER A 349 -3.31 3.59 10.43
N GLN A 350 -4.54 4.07 10.41
CA GLN A 350 -4.85 5.37 9.82
C GLN A 350 -4.22 6.51 10.61
N LEU A 351 -4.13 6.43 11.94
CA LEU A 351 -3.39 7.39 12.77
C LEU A 351 -1.89 7.41 12.40
N TYR A 352 -1.29 6.23 12.20
CA TYR A 352 0.11 6.12 11.78
C TYR A 352 0.34 6.67 10.38
N ILE A 353 -0.53 6.36 9.41
CA ILE A 353 -0.48 6.88 8.03
C ILE A 353 -0.61 8.40 8.02
N CYS A 354 -1.55 8.96 8.77
CA CYS A 354 -1.71 10.40 8.92
C CYS A 354 -0.44 11.06 9.48
N SER A 355 0.18 10.44 10.48
CA SER A 355 1.44 10.93 11.06
C SER A 355 2.58 10.91 10.04
N ALA A 356 2.67 9.84 9.23
CA ALA A 356 3.65 9.72 8.14
C ALA A 356 3.45 10.81 7.08
N MET A 357 2.20 11.05 6.66
CA MET A 357 1.86 12.11 5.69
C MET A 357 2.22 13.50 6.20
N LEU A 358 1.90 13.81 7.45
CA LEU A 358 2.26 15.10 8.05
C LEU A 358 3.77 15.26 8.18
N LYS A 359 4.48 14.20 8.62
CA LYS A 359 5.95 14.22 8.70
C LYS A 359 6.59 14.45 7.34
N ARG A 360 6.10 13.77 6.29
CA ARG A 360 6.56 14.01 4.91
C ARG A 360 6.36 15.47 4.50
N PHE A 361 5.18 16.02 4.72
CA PHE A 361 4.84 17.40 4.36
C PHE A 361 5.74 18.41 5.06
N GLU A 362 6.00 18.21 6.37
CA GLU A 362 6.90 19.05 7.17
C GLU A 362 8.35 18.99 6.67
N ILE A 363 8.88 17.80 6.41
CA ILE A 363 10.26 17.60 5.93
C ILE A 363 10.45 18.21 4.53
N GLN A 364 9.43 18.17 3.68
CA GLN A 364 9.47 18.76 2.33
C GLN A 364 9.31 20.29 2.33
N GLY A 365 9.31 20.95 3.49
CA GLY A 365 9.20 22.39 3.61
C GLY A 365 7.77 22.92 3.44
N ARG A 366 6.77 22.06 3.58
CA ARG A 366 5.32 22.41 3.49
C ARG A 366 4.91 23.06 2.16
N PRO A 367 5.18 22.42 1.01
CA PRO A 367 4.87 22.99 -0.29
C PRO A 367 3.37 23.27 -0.43
N ALA A 368 3.00 24.51 -0.64
CA ALA A 368 1.60 24.93 -0.70
C ALA A 368 0.81 24.20 -1.81
N ALA A 369 1.48 23.89 -2.91
CA ALA A 369 0.90 23.16 -4.03
C ALA A 369 0.52 21.71 -3.70
N ASP A 370 1.16 21.07 -2.70
CA ASP A 370 0.87 19.71 -2.27
C ASP A 370 -0.25 19.66 -1.21
N GLN A 371 -0.65 20.81 -0.67
CA GLN A 371 -1.67 20.90 0.38
C GLN A 371 -3.01 20.25 -0.02
N PRO A 372 -3.52 20.38 -1.25
CA PRO A 372 -4.76 19.70 -1.66
C PRO A 372 -4.68 18.17 -1.53
N ILE A 373 -3.57 17.55 -1.93
CA ILE A 373 -3.37 16.10 -1.84
C ILE A 373 -3.31 15.67 -0.37
N LEU A 374 -2.51 16.37 0.45
CA LEU A 374 -2.46 16.11 1.89
C LEU A 374 -3.83 16.25 2.54
N ALA A 375 -4.57 17.32 2.22
CA ALA A 375 -5.89 17.56 2.79
C ALA A 375 -6.88 16.45 2.42
N TRP A 376 -6.91 16.04 1.16
CA TRP A 376 -7.81 14.98 0.69
C TRP A 376 -7.48 13.64 1.38
N ALA A 377 -6.21 13.23 1.36
CA ALA A 377 -5.76 11.98 1.98
C ALA A 377 -6.01 11.97 3.50
N PHE A 378 -5.79 13.11 4.17
CA PHE A 378 -6.02 13.23 5.61
C PHE A 378 -7.52 13.17 5.96
N HIS A 379 -8.38 13.85 5.21
CA HIS A 379 -9.83 13.81 5.44
C HIS A 379 -10.40 12.41 5.22
N ASP A 380 -9.98 11.70 4.17
CA ASP A 380 -10.35 10.32 3.91
C ASP A 380 -9.92 9.39 5.07
N ALA A 381 -8.67 9.52 5.53
CA ALA A 381 -8.14 8.74 6.65
C ALA A 381 -8.90 9.00 7.96
N ILE A 382 -9.19 10.26 8.29
CA ILE A 382 -9.94 10.62 9.51
C ILE A 382 -11.40 10.12 9.44
N TYR A 383 -12.02 10.18 8.27
CA TYR A 383 -13.34 9.58 8.06
C TYR A 383 -13.31 8.06 8.28
N LYS A 384 -12.29 7.37 7.78
CA LYS A 384 -12.07 5.93 8.02
C LYS A 384 -11.88 5.62 9.51
N ILE A 385 -11.12 6.44 10.24
CA ILE A 385 -10.95 6.32 11.70
C ILE A 385 -12.30 6.42 12.41
N GLN A 386 -13.07 7.48 12.14
CA GLN A 386 -14.39 7.67 12.73
C GLN A 386 -15.32 6.50 12.43
N SER A 387 -15.33 6.04 11.18
CA SER A 387 -16.17 4.92 10.74
C SER A 387 -15.78 3.61 11.44
N ALA A 388 -14.49 3.31 11.55
CA ALA A 388 -13.99 2.11 12.23
C ALA A 388 -14.34 2.13 13.72
N LEU A 389 -14.09 3.25 14.44
CA LEU A 389 -14.50 3.41 15.83
C LEU A 389 -16.02 3.30 16.00
N GLY A 390 -16.77 3.90 15.09
CA GLY A 390 -18.23 3.78 15.07
C GLY A 390 -18.69 2.33 14.98
N LEU A 391 -18.08 1.55 14.08
CA LEU A 391 -18.37 0.13 13.93
C LEU A 391 -17.90 -0.71 15.14
N VAL A 392 -16.85 -0.30 15.87
CA VAL A 392 -16.49 -0.92 17.16
C VAL A 392 -17.61 -0.68 18.18
N VAL A 393 -18.03 0.56 18.35
CA VAL A 393 -19.10 0.95 19.27
C VAL A 393 -20.39 0.20 18.95
N ASP A 394 -20.84 0.26 17.70
CA ASP A 394 -22.15 -0.29 17.29
C ASP A 394 -22.21 -1.84 17.39
N ASN A 395 -21.06 -2.52 17.30
CA ASN A 395 -20.96 -3.98 17.33
C ASN A 395 -20.28 -4.54 18.60
N PHE A 396 -20.07 -3.72 19.62
CA PHE A 396 -19.56 -4.24 20.88
C PHE A 396 -20.60 -5.17 21.53
N PRO A 397 -20.23 -6.35 22.05
CA PRO A 397 -21.21 -7.34 22.51
C PRO A 397 -22.15 -6.82 23.62
N ASP A 398 -21.59 -6.10 24.59
CA ASP A 398 -22.33 -5.58 25.72
C ASP A 398 -22.99 -4.22 25.40
N ARG A 399 -24.29 -4.09 25.72
CA ARG A 399 -25.07 -2.87 25.42
C ARG A 399 -24.66 -1.65 26.27
N TYR A 400 -24.27 -1.87 27.52
CA TYR A 400 -23.88 -0.77 28.41
C TYR A 400 -22.52 -0.23 28.01
N ILE A 401 -21.61 -1.11 27.63
CA ILE A 401 -20.31 -0.72 27.07
C ILE A 401 -20.48 0.04 25.75
N ARG A 402 -21.45 -0.33 24.90
CA ARG A 402 -21.75 0.47 23.69
C ARG A 402 -22.13 1.91 24.04
N VAL A 403 -22.98 2.11 25.04
CA VAL A 403 -23.38 3.45 25.50
C VAL A 403 -22.16 4.19 26.07
N LEU A 404 -21.38 3.54 26.93
CA LEU A 404 -20.16 4.10 27.51
C LEU A 404 -19.20 4.57 26.40
N LEU A 405 -18.83 3.70 25.48
CA LEU A 405 -17.93 4.00 24.38
C LEU A 405 -18.47 5.15 23.51
N ARG A 406 -19.76 5.13 23.18
CA ARG A 406 -20.41 6.19 22.39
C ARG A 406 -20.29 7.53 23.09
N THR A 407 -20.60 7.61 24.38
CA THR A 407 -20.56 8.85 25.17
C THR A 407 -19.14 9.45 25.24
N PHE A 408 -18.12 8.61 25.47
CA PHE A 408 -16.75 9.10 25.65
C PHE A 408 -16.03 9.36 24.33
N ILE A 409 -16.35 8.62 23.26
CA ILE A 409 -15.68 8.76 21.96
C ILE A 409 -16.40 9.79 21.07
N PHE A 410 -17.74 9.76 21.08
CA PHE A 410 -18.58 10.58 20.20
C PHE A 410 -19.62 11.40 20.98
N PRO A 411 -19.20 12.22 21.97
CA PRO A 411 -20.15 12.95 22.84
C PRO A 411 -21.09 13.89 22.07
N LEU A 412 -20.65 14.42 20.93
CA LEU A 412 -21.46 15.26 20.04
C LEU A 412 -21.83 14.54 18.72
N GLY A 413 -21.65 13.22 18.66
CA GLY A 413 -21.90 12.43 17.45
C GLY A 413 -20.70 12.32 16.51
N ARG A 414 -20.95 11.81 15.29
CA ARG A 414 -19.95 11.58 14.24
C ARG A 414 -19.97 12.75 13.26
N HIS A 415 -18.90 13.52 13.17
CA HIS A 415 -18.87 14.77 12.40
C HIS A 415 -17.92 14.76 11.21
N GLU A 416 -17.01 13.76 11.15
CA GLU A 416 -16.07 13.70 10.05
C GLU A 416 -16.77 13.29 8.77
N ARG A 417 -16.43 13.95 7.68
CA ARG A 417 -16.99 13.72 6.34
C ARG A 417 -15.91 13.28 5.39
N GLN A 418 -16.29 12.58 4.35
CA GLN A 418 -15.40 12.30 3.22
C GLN A 418 -14.92 13.60 2.57
N PRO A 419 -13.78 13.58 1.88
CA PRO A 419 -13.33 14.72 1.10
C PRO A 419 -14.40 15.13 0.07
N GLY A 420 -14.68 16.43 -0.02
CA GLY A 420 -15.68 16.93 -0.97
C GLY A 420 -15.15 17.05 -2.40
N ASP A 421 -16.06 17.08 -3.39
CA ASP A 421 -15.78 17.05 -4.82
C ASP A 421 -14.90 18.20 -5.28
N ARG A 422 -15.11 19.41 -4.75
CA ARG A 422 -14.26 20.58 -5.06
C ARG A 422 -12.78 20.37 -4.71
N LEU A 423 -12.51 19.64 -3.60
CA LEU A 423 -11.15 19.27 -3.23
C LEU A 423 -10.64 18.17 -4.14
N GLY A 424 -11.50 17.20 -4.47
CA GLY A 424 -11.23 16.14 -5.42
C GLY A 424 -10.81 16.68 -6.78
N HIS A 425 -11.58 17.59 -7.35
CA HIS A 425 -11.24 18.28 -8.61
C HIS A 425 -9.82 18.87 -8.59
N LYS A 426 -9.48 19.62 -7.52
CA LYS A 426 -8.14 20.21 -7.38
C LYS A 426 -7.03 19.15 -7.36
N VAL A 427 -7.26 18.03 -6.72
CA VAL A 427 -6.29 16.93 -6.62
C VAL A 427 -6.12 16.23 -7.96
N ALA A 428 -7.20 15.94 -8.67
CA ALA A 428 -7.17 15.34 -10.00
C ALA A 428 -6.37 16.18 -11.01
N GLN A 429 -6.59 17.51 -11.00
CA GLN A 429 -5.88 18.42 -11.88
C GLN A 429 -4.35 18.40 -11.69
N LEU A 430 -3.86 18.14 -10.47
CA LEU A 430 -2.42 18.08 -10.19
C LEU A 430 -1.70 16.93 -10.92
N LEU A 431 -2.40 15.85 -11.25
CA LEU A 431 -1.82 14.73 -12.01
C LEU A 431 -1.72 15.01 -13.52
N MET A 432 -2.58 15.88 -14.06
CA MET A 432 -2.70 16.16 -15.50
C MET A 432 -1.75 17.23 -16.01
N HIS A 433 -0.94 17.82 -15.16
CA HIS A 433 -0.01 18.88 -15.54
C HIS A 433 1.42 18.54 -15.10
N PRO A 434 2.44 18.81 -15.94
CA PRO A 434 3.83 18.77 -15.51
C PRO A 434 4.06 19.87 -14.48
N SER A 435 4.30 19.45 -13.22
CA SER A 435 4.46 20.37 -12.08
C SER A 435 5.41 19.77 -11.07
N GLU A 436 5.98 20.63 -10.22
CA GLU A 436 6.83 20.18 -9.12
C GLU A 436 6.07 19.26 -8.12
N THR A 437 4.75 19.46 -7.96
CA THR A 437 3.91 18.56 -7.17
C THR A 437 3.83 17.17 -7.77
N ARG A 438 3.56 17.07 -9.09
CA ARG A 438 3.53 15.80 -9.82
C ARG A 438 4.90 15.12 -9.75
N LYS A 439 5.98 15.86 -9.95
CA LYS A 439 7.36 15.37 -9.85
C LYS A 439 7.65 14.82 -8.43
N ARG A 440 7.35 15.56 -7.35
CA ARG A 440 7.53 15.09 -5.96
C ARG A 440 6.65 13.87 -5.63
N LEU A 441 5.46 13.80 -6.21
CA LEU A 441 4.54 12.67 -5.98
C LEU A 441 5.07 11.38 -6.60
N THR A 442 5.72 11.47 -7.76
CA THR A 442 6.18 10.33 -8.56
C THR A 442 7.70 10.17 -8.59
N ASP A 443 8.44 10.84 -7.69
CA ASP A 443 9.90 10.78 -7.62
C ASP A 443 10.44 9.37 -7.34
N GLY A 444 11.65 9.08 -7.83
CA GLY A 444 12.37 7.85 -7.53
C GLY A 444 11.90 6.61 -8.30
N ILE A 445 11.05 6.76 -9.31
CA ILE A 445 10.77 5.69 -10.29
C ILE A 445 11.55 5.94 -11.58
N PHE A 446 11.87 4.86 -12.28
CA PHE A 446 12.47 4.97 -13.60
C PHE A 446 11.42 5.39 -14.64
N VAL A 447 11.75 6.41 -15.42
CA VAL A 447 10.98 6.85 -16.59
C VAL A 447 11.95 6.97 -17.76
N SER A 448 11.67 6.28 -18.86
CA SER A 448 12.51 6.34 -20.06
C SER A 448 12.38 7.71 -20.74
N ASP A 449 13.47 8.21 -21.27
CA ASP A 449 13.54 9.39 -22.12
C ASP A 449 13.27 9.09 -23.62
N LYS A 450 13.03 7.80 -23.96
CA LYS A 450 12.86 7.34 -25.34
C LYS A 450 11.39 7.25 -25.71
N ALA A 451 11.04 7.77 -26.88
CA ALA A 451 9.71 7.65 -27.46
C ALA A 451 9.32 6.20 -27.84
N SER A 452 10.30 5.29 -27.98
CA SER A 452 10.05 3.87 -28.20
C SER A 452 9.51 3.15 -26.95
N ASN A 453 9.63 3.76 -25.77
CA ASN A 453 9.05 3.26 -24.53
C ASN A 453 7.67 3.88 -24.30
N ALA A 454 6.66 3.06 -24.03
CA ALA A 454 5.28 3.53 -23.90
C ALA A 454 5.07 4.58 -22.79
N VAL A 455 5.78 4.47 -21.66
CA VAL A 455 5.74 5.45 -20.56
C VAL A 455 6.55 6.70 -20.92
N GLY A 456 7.71 6.52 -21.55
CA GLY A 456 8.53 7.62 -22.04
C GLY A 456 7.76 8.49 -23.07
N LEU A 457 7.07 7.84 -24.01
CA LEU A 457 6.24 8.55 -25.00
C LEU A 457 5.14 9.38 -24.33
N LEU A 458 4.46 8.85 -23.29
CA LEU A 458 3.48 9.62 -22.52
C LEU A 458 4.07 10.89 -21.90
N GLU A 459 5.22 10.78 -21.25
CA GLU A 459 5.85 11.91 -20.56
C GLU A 459 6.42 12.95 -21.55
N LEU A 460 6.92 12.53 -22.71
CA LEU A 460 7.36 13.43 -23.77
C LEU A 460 6.18 14.15 -24.44
N THR A 461 5.03 13.50 -24.55
CA THR A 461 3.85 14.04 -25.24
C THR A 461 3.06 15.00 -24.34
N LEU A 462 2.99 14.77 -23.05
CA LEU A 462 2.17 15.57 -22.12
C LEU A 462 2.44 17.08 -22.21
N PRO A 463 3.67 17.60 -22.12
CA PRO A 463 3.93 19.04 -22.25
C PRO A 463 3.60 19.59 -23.63
N ARG A 464 3.82 18.80 -24.69
CA ARG A 464 3.53 19.22 -26.06
C ARG A 464 2.03 19.33 -26.33
N VAL A 465 1.21 18.41 -25.86
CA VAL A 465 -0.26 18.49 -25.92
C VAL A 465 -0.76 19.74 -25.21
N ILE A 466 -0.18 20.10 -24.07
CA ILE A 466 -0.55 21.31 -23.34
C ILE A 466 -0.15 22.57 -24.12
N ALA A 467 1.05 22.59 -24.69
CA ALA A 467 1.55 23.71 -25.47
C ALA A 467 0.75 23.94 -26.75
N THR A 468 0.27 22.88 -27.41
CA THR A 468 -0.53 22.96 -28.64
C THR A 468 -2.02 23.16 -28.41
N GLU A 469 -2.53 23.10 -27.20
CA GLU A 469 -3.96 23.27 -26.89
C GLU A 469 -4.54 24.63 -27.36
N PRO A 470 -3.84 25.77 -27.28
CA PRO A 470 -4.33 27.03 -27.87
C PRO A 470 -4.51 26.97 -29.37
N LEU A 471 -3.65 26.22 -30.09
CA LEU A 471 -3.75 26.02 -31.54
C LEU A 471 -4.98 25.18 -31.89
N GLU A 472 -5.17 24.06 -31.18
CA GLU A 472 -6.36 23.20 -31.32
C GLU A 472 -7.66 23.99 -31.11
N ARG A 473 -7.67 24.90 -30.11
CA ARG A 473 -8.84 25.77 -29.88
C ARG A 473 -9.07 26.75 -31.02
N ARG A 474 -8.02 27.30 -31.66
CA ARG A 474 -8.14 28.18 -32.85
C ARG A 474 -8.71 27.41 -34.01
N LEU A 475 -8.20 26.23 -34.32
CA LEU A 475 -8.72 25.37 -35.37
C LEU A 475 -10.20 25.01 -35.15
N HIS A 476 -10.56 24.61 -33.96
CA HIS A 476 -11.96 24.27 -33.64
C HIS A 476 -12.90 25.48 -33.75
N LYS A 477 -12.46 26.68 -33.37
CA LYS A 477 -13.28 27.90 -33.58
C LYS A 477 -13.49 28.21 -35.05
N ALA A 478 -12.46 28.08 -35.88
CA ALA A 478 -12.54 28.29 -37.31
C ALA A 478 -13.42 27.23 -37.98
N GLU A 479 -13.37 25.99 -37.54
CA GLU A 479 -14.26 24.92 -37.99
C GLU A 479 -15.74 25.22 -37.66
N VAL A 480 -16.04 25.62 -36.44
CA VAL A 480 -17.39 26.00 -36.01
C VAL A 480 -17.89 27.25 -36.74
N ALA A 481 -16.99 28.15 -37.10
CA ALA A 481 -17.31 29.34 -37.89
C ALA A 481 -17.51 29.05 -39.39
N GLY A 482 -17.28 27.81 -39.84
CA GLY A 482 -17.37 27.44 -41.25
C GLY A 482 -16.19 27.96 -42.08
N GLU A 483 -15.10 28.35 -41.43
CA GLU A 483 -13.88 28.81 -42.11
C GLU A 483 -13.02 27.64 -42.61
N LEU A 484 -13.19 26.46 -42.07
CA LEU A 484 -12.49 25.22 -42.41
C LEU A 484 -13.50 24.15 -42.84
N ASP A 485 -13.36 23.66 -44.08
CA ASP A 485 -14.26 22.67 -44.71
C ASP A 485 -13.56 21.32 -44.93
N ALA A 486 -12.49 21.06 -44.19
CA ALA A 486 -11.62 19.94 -44.47
C ALA A 486 -12.24 18.59 -44.10
N LEU A 487 -12.09 17.61 -44.98
CA LEU A 487 -12.52 16.22 -44.77
C LEU A 487 -11.46 15.38 -44.05
N SER A 488 -10.20 15.76 -44.16
CA SER A 488 -9.08 15.08 -43.50
C SER A 488 -8.30 16.04 -42.60
N MET A 489 -7.57 15.43 -41.66
CA MET A 489 -6.73 16.17 -40.72
C MET A 489 -5.60 16.95 -41.41
N GLN A 490 -5.03 16.41 -42.49
CA GLN A 490 -3.98 17.08 -43.24
C GLN A 490 -4.53 18.27 -44.00
N GLU A 491 -5.67 18.11 -44.69
CA GLU A 491 -6.36 19.20 -45.38
C GLU A 491 -6.75 20.31 -44.41
N GLN A 492 -7.22 19.99 -43.21
CA GLN A 492 -7.54 20.97 -42.18
C GLN A 492 -6.33 21.84 -41.82
N LEU A 493 -5.15 21.22 -41.59
CA LEU A 493 -3.93 21.96 -41.27
C LEU A 493 -3.46 22.82 -42.48
N GLN A 494 -3.54 22.29 -43.69
CA GLN A 494 -3.19 23.02 -44.90
C GLN A 494 -4.09 24.24 -45.08
N GLN A 495 -5.42 24.06 -45.05
CA GLN A 495 -6.38 25.19 -45.17
C GLN A 495 -6.17 26.23 -44.04
N ALA A 496 -5.86 25.77 -42.82
CA ALA A 496 -5.63 26.68 -41.71
C ALA A 496 -4.36 27.54 -41.89
N VAL A 497 -3.34 27.01 -42.54
CA VAL A 497 -2.14 27.77 -42.92
C VAL A 497 -2.45 28.73 -44.06
N GLU A 498 -3.11 28.30 -45.15
CA GLU A 498 -3.51 29.11 -46.27
C GLU A 498 -4.38 30.31 -45.84
N LYS A 499 -5.29 30.08 -44.89
CA LYS A 499 -6.17 31.11 -44.29
C LYS A 499 -5.53 31.91 -43.15
N SER A 500 -4.25 31.70 -42.89
CA SER A 500 -3.49 32.39 -41.81
C SER A 500 -4.08 32.24 -40.41
N ILE A 501 -4.81 31.16 -40.15
CA ILE A 501 -5.35 30.81 -38.81
C ILE A 501 -4.22 30.34 -37.91
N ILE A 502 -3.26 29.56 -38.48
CA ILE A 502 -2.04 29.09 -37.83
C ILE A 502 -0.85 29.28 -38.77
N THR A 503 0.37 29.23 -38.23
CA THR A 503 1.60 29.25 -39.04
C THR A 503 1.95 27.86 -39.58
N ALA A 504 2.84 27.78 -40.56
CA ALA A 504 3.34 26.51 -41.07
C ALA A 504 4.10 25.70 -39.99
N ASP A 505 4.82 26.38 -39.10
CA ASP A 505 5.50 25.75 -37.97
C ASP A 505 4.49 25.20 -36.94
N ASP A 506 3.41 25.94 -36.65
CA ASP A 506 2.30 25.47 -35.81
C ASP A 506 1.66 24.21 -36.41
N ALA A 507 1.44 24.16 -37.71
CA ALA A 507 0.86 23.00 -38.41
C ALA A 507 1.77 21.76 -38.27
N LYS A 508 3.07 21.92 -38.49
CA LYS A 508 4.06 20.86 -38.35
C LYS A 508 4.13 20.34 -36.92
N GLU A 509 4.09 21.22 -35.90
CA GLU A 509 4.08 20.82 -34.50
C GLU A 509 2.78 20.08 -34.15
N LEU A 510 1.62 20.57 -34.62
CA LEU A 510 0.33 19.90 -34.42
C LEU A 510 0.31 18.49 -35.03
N GLU A 511 0.81 18.35 -36.26
CA GLU A 511 0.92 17.04 -36.92
C GLU A 511 1.77 16.07 -36.11
N ALA A 512 2.94 16.52 -35.67
CA ALA A 512 3.84 15.70 -34.83
C ALA A 512 3.17 15.29 -33.52
N VAL A 513 2.50 16.21 -32.81
CA VAL A 513 1.81 15.92 -31.55
C VAL A 513 0.64 14.95 -31.76
N ARG A 514 -0.15 15.15 -32.83
CA ARG A 514 -1.26 14.27 -33.19
C ARG A 514 -0.77 12.84 -33.52
N ALA A 515 0.37 12.71 -34.19
CA ALA A 515 1.01 11.41 -34.45
C ALA A 515 1.41 10.73 -33.13
N MET A 516 2.03 11.44 -32.18
CA MET A 516 2.38 10.92 -30.87
C MET A 516 1.13 10.50 -30.07
N VAL A 517 0.08 11.30 -30.07
CA VAL A 517 -1.21 10.97 -29.44
C VAL A 517 -1.81 9.71 -30.05
N SER A 518 -1.80 9.60 -31.39
CA SER A 518 -2.26 8.39 -32.07
C SER A 518 -1.51 7.14 -31.62
N GLU A 519 -0.20 7.22 -31.50
CA GLU A 519 0.61 6.09 -31.03
C GLU A 519 0.31 5.72 -29.57
N ILE A 520 0.10 6.72 -28.69
CA ILE A 520 -0.25 6.49 -27.28
C ILE A 520 -1.57 5.73 -27.11
N ILE A 521 -2.57 6.04 -27.94
CA ILE A 521 -3.90 5.43 -27.82
C ILE A 521 -4.00 4.05 -28.50
N LYS A 522 -3.04 3.66 -29.35
CA LYS A 522 -3.00 2.34 -29.95
C LYS A 522 -2.87 1.25 -28.89
N VAL A 523 -3.41 0.10 -29.21
CA VAL A 523 -3.25 -1.17 -28.48
C VAL A 523 -2.46 -2.14 -29.35
N ASP A 524 -1.99 -3.22 -28.76
CA ASP A 524 -1.26 -4.26 -29.47
C ASP A 524 -2.23 -5.18 -30.21
N GLU A 525 -1.83 -5.62 -31.39
CA GLU A 525 -2.54 -6.55 -32.25
C GLU A 525 -1.60 -7.70 -32.60
N PHE A 526 -2.11 -8.90 -32.59
CA PHE A 526 -1.34 -10.11 -32.84
C PHE A 526 -2.01 -10.97 -33.92
N GLU A 527 -1.21 -11.58 -34.76
CA GLU A 527 -1.68 -12.53 -35.76
C GLU A 527 -2.43 -13.70 -35.12
N SER A 528 -3.43 -14.25 -35.82
CA SER A 528 -4.26 -15.36 -35.34
C SER A 528 -3.43 -16.59 -34.94
N SER A 529 -2.26 -16.75 -35.51
CA SER A 529 -1.30 -17.81 -35.20
C SER A 529 -0.56 -17.64 -33.89
N TYR A 530 -0.59 -16.44 -33.30
CA TYR A 530 0.10 -16.13 -32.03
C TYR A 530 -0.43 -16.96 -30.86
N LEU A 531 -1.74 -17.27 -30.88
CA LEU A 531 -2.40 -18.12 -29.90
C LEU A 531 -2.73 -19.46 -30.56
N ARG A 532 -1.77 -20.39 -30.65
CA ARG A 532 -2.06 -21.76 -31.02
C ARG A 532 -2.49 -22.55 -29.78
N MET A 533 -3.72 -23.01 -29.75
CA MET A 533 -4.10 -24.10 -28.85
C MET A 533 -3.45 -25.36 -29.37
N GLY A 534 -2.55 -25.95 -28.60
CA GLY A 534 -1.99 -27.26 -28.93
C GLY A 534 -3.10 -28.32 -29.02
N SER A 535 -3.06 -29.17 -30.02
CA SER A 535 -3.99 -30.31 -30.23
C SER A 535 -3.90 -31.40 -29.16
N SER A 536 -3.07 -31.20 -28.11
CA SER A 536 -2.75 -32.18 -27.07
C SER A 536 -3.18 -31.78 -25.65
N GLY A 537 -3.97 -30.72 -25.47
CA GLY A 537 -4.37 -30.27 -24.12
C GLY A 537 -3.27 -29.62 -23.31
N ASP A 538 -2.11 -29.31 -23.90
CA ASP A 538 -1.05 -28.56 -23.23
C ASP A 538 -1.40 -27.08 -23.08
N PRO A 539 -1.03 -26.45 -21.94
CA PRO A 539 -1.28 -25.04 -21.73
C PRO A 539 -0.55 -24.21 -22.79
N LEU A 540 -1.20 -23.14 -23.24
CA LEU A 540 -0.76 -22.11 -24.17
C LEU A 540 0.76 -21.99 -24.29
N GLN A 541 1.35 -22.51 -25.37
CA GLN A 541 2.72 -22.18 -25.75
C GLN A 541 2.70 -20.80 -26.42
N VAL A 542 3.12 -19.80 -25.71
CA VAL A 542 3.48 -18.49 -26.29
C VAL A 542 4.81 -18.70 -27.01
N THR A 543 4.78 -18.72 -28.33
CA THR A 543 6.04 -18.76 -29.10
C THR A 543 6.75 -17.42 -28.95
N ASP A 544 7.95 -17.43 -28.39
CA ASP A 544 8.91 -16.31 -28.36
C ASP A 544 9.39 -15.95 -29.78
N GLN A 545 8.53 -15.27 -30.56
CA GLN A 545 8.94 -14.64 -31.80
C GLN A 545 8.50 -13.17 -31.82
N ALA A 546 8.94 -12.41 -30.83
CA ALA A 546 8.97 -10.95 -30.87
C ALA A 546 10.03 -10.47 -29.88
N ALA A 547 11.29 -10.63 -30.23
CA ALA A 547 12.41 -9.91 -29.64
C ALA A 547 12.72 -8.66 -30.45
#